data_386b0df8166a41150e1303374a1febff
#
_entry.id   386b0df8166a41150e1303374a1febff
#
_cell.length_a   1.000
_cell.length_b   1.000
_cell.length_c   1.000
_cell.angle_alpha   90.00
_cell.angle_beta   90.00
_cell.angle_gamma   90.00
#
_symmetry.space_group_name_H-M   'P 1'
#
loop_
_entity.id
_entity.type
_entity.pdbx_description
1 polymer ?
#
loop_
_entity_poly.entity_id
_entity_poly.type
_entity_poly.pdbx_seq_one_letter_code
_entity_poly.pdbx_strand_id
1 'polypeptide(L)'
;SLESFGDMMKNGRRGTMSGRLTVKGKQGHIAYPQRAKNPIHLFAPALTELVATVWDEGNEYFPPTSWQVSNIHAGTGASNIIPGECVVDFNFRFSTASTAEGLQQRVHAILDQHGLDYALNWVIGGHPFLTPAGELSHAISQAVQSVSGKTPELSTTGGTSDGRFIATICPQVIEF
;
A
#
# COMPACT_ATOMS: atom_id res chain seq x y z
N SER A 1 -15.56 10.14 1.82
CA SER A 1 -15.09 11.27 2.61
C SER A 1 -15.52 12.54 1.91
N LEU A 2 -16.24 13.40 2.62
CA LEU A 2 -16.53 14.76 2.18
C LEU A 2 -15.22 15.56 2.29
N GLU A 3 -14.41 15.51 1.25
CA GLU A 3 -13.35 16.49 1.07
C GLU A 3 -14.04 17.81 0.73
N SER A 4 -13.49 18.93 1.20
CA SER A 4 -14.14 20.24 1.09
C SER A 4 -14.48 20.54 -0.37
N PHE A 5 -15.76 20.80 -0.63
CA PHE A 5 -16.28 21.05 -1.96
C PHE A 5 -15.57 22.25 -2.60
N GLY A 6 -15.00 22.03 -3.79
CA GLY A 6 -14.42 23.09 -4.59
C GLY A 6 -12.95 23.42 -4.34
N ASP A 7 -12.29 22.79 -3.36
CA ASP A 7 -10.89 23.07 -3.08
C ASP A 7 -9.95 22.17 -3.89
N MET A 8 -10.37 20.96 -4.25
CA MET A 8 -9.55 20.01 -5.01
C MET A 8 -10.37 19.23 -6.04
N MET A 9 -9.78 19.02 -7.21
CA MET A 9 -10.24 18.08 -8.22
C MET A 9 -9.28 16.89 -8.22
N LYS A 10 -9.80 15.67 -8.05
CA LYS A 10 -9.00 14.46 -8.09
C LYS A 10 -8.86 13.99 -9.53
N ASN A 11 -7.70 14.21 -10.11
CA ASN A 11 -7.38 13.80 -11.47
C ASN A 11 -6.59 12.49 -11.53
N GLY A 12 -6.38 11.84 -10.40
CA GLY A 12 -5.73 10.55 -10.30
C GLY A 12 -5.81 9.97 -8.90
N ARG A 13 -5.59 8.68 -8.81
CA ARG A 13 -5.53 7.96 -7.53
C ARG A 13 -4.35 7.00 -7.52
N ARG A 14 -3.77 6.82 -6.33
CA ARG A 14 -2.73 5.82 -6.12
C ARG A 14 -3.32 4.42 -6.25
N GLY A 15 -2.49 3.48 -6.70
CA GLY A 15 -2.78 2.07 -6.61
C GLY A 15 -2.79 1.58 -5.16
N THR A 16 -3.47 0.46 -4.95
CA THR A 16 -3.49 -0.23 -3.65
C THR A 16 -3.26 -1.71 -3.85
N MET A 17 -2.39 -2.27 -3.01
CA MET A 17 -2.09 -3.68 -2.99
C MET A 17 -1.88 -4.14 -1.56
N SER A 18 -2.58 -5.19 -1.16
CA SER A 18 -2.44 -5.80 0.17
C SER A 18 -1.65 -7.09 0.08
N GLY A 19 -0.86 -7.37 1.11
CA GLY A 19 -0.19 -8.64 1.31
C GLY A 19 -0.56 -9.23 2.65
N ARG A 20 -0.77 -10.55 2.66
CA ARG A 20 -0.86 -11.35 3.88
C ARG A 20 0.31 -12.31 3.91
N LEU A 21 1.28 -11.99 4.75
CA LEU A 21 2.50 -12.76 4.97
C LEU A 21 2.31 -13.68 6.18
N THR A 22 2.59 -14.97 5.99
CA THR A 22 2.69 -15.94 7.09
C THR A 22 4.13 -16.40 7.18
N VAL A 23 4.86 -15.95 8.18
CA VAL A 23 6.21 -16.40 8.49
C VAL A 23 6.12 -17.68 9.32
N LYS A 24 6.72 -18.75 8.82
CA LYS A 24 6.69 -20.07 9.45
C LYS A 24 7.85 -20.23 10.43
N GLY A 25 7.52 -20.73 11.58
CA GLY A 25 8.47 -21.09 12.62
C GLY A 25 8.28 -22.56 13.05
N LYS A 26 8.66 -22.82 14.27
CA LYS A 26 8.40 -24.11 14.94
C LYS A 26 7.99 -23.82 16.38
N GLN A 27 6.77 -24.22 16.72
CA GLN A 27 6.24 -24.06 18.07
C GLN A 27 7.05 -24.86 19.09
N GLY A 28 7.20 -24.31 20.28
CA GLY A 28 7.87 -24.97 21.39
C GLY A 28 7.72 -24.26 22.71
N HIS A 29 8.22 -24.89 23.78
CA HIS A 29 8.23 -24.29 25.09
C HIS A 29 9.38 -23.28 25.22
N ILE A 30 9.14 -22.11 25.80
CA ILE A 30 10.10 -21.01 25.90
C ILE A 30 11.39 -21.40 26.63
N ALA A 31 11.30 -22.35 27.57
CA ALA A 31 12.47 -22.86 28.33
C ALA A 31 13.41 -23.73 27.46
N TYR A 32 12.98 -24.15 26.28
CA TYR A 32 13.76 -25.00 25.36
C TYR A 32 13.85 -24.38 23.96
N PRO A 33 14.40 -23.16 23.82
CA PRO A 33 14.40 -22.42 22.55
C PRO A 33 15.13 -23.15 21.43
N GLN A 34 16.11 -24.02 21.76
CA GLN A 34 16.84 -24.85 20.79
C GLN A 34 15.97 -25.91 20.08
N ARG A 35 14.77 -26.19 20.58
CA ARG A 35 13.79 -27.12 19.99
C ARG A 35 12.72 -26.44 19.15
N ALA A 36 12.71 -25.10 19.15
CA ALA A 36 11.74 -24.26 18.48
C ALA A 36 12.42 -23.35 17.43
N LYS A 37 11.61 -22.69 16.62
CA LYS A 37 12.03 -21.56 15.77
C LYS A 37 11.00 -20.43 15.95
N ASN A 38 11.40 -19.34 16.58
CA ASN A 38 10.49 -18.24 16.84
C ASN A 38 10.29 -17.37 15.59
N PRO A 39 9.12 -17.39 14.95
CA PRO A 39 8.88 -16.65 13.71
C PRO A 39 8.88 -15.13 13.94
N ILE A 40 8.60 -14.66 15.14
CA ILE A 40 8.67 -13.23 15.49
C ILE A 40 10.14 -12.78 15.44
N HIS A 41 11.05 -13.53 16.04
CA HIS A 41 12.48 -13.21 16.03
C HIS A 41 13.08 -13.33 14.62
N LEU A 42 12.64 -14.33 13.83
CA LEU A 42 13.08 -14.49 12.45
C LEU A 42 12.63 -13.33 11.55
N PHE A 43 11.40 -12.84 11.76
CA PHE A 43 10.83 -11.75 10.95
C PHE A 43 11.36 -10.37 11.33
N ALA A 44 11.75 -10.13 12.57
CA ALA A 44 12.13 -8.81 13.05
C ALA A 44 13.20 -8.09 12.19
N PRO A 45 14.30 -8.74 11.74
CA PRO A 45 15.27 -8.10 10.84
C PRO A 45 14.68 -7.74 9.49
N ALA A 46 13.89 -8.63 8.88
CA ALA A 46 13.22 -8.37 7.61
C ALA A 46 12.20 -7.24 7.74
N LEU A 47 11.44 -7.17 8.84
CA LEU A 47 10.52 -6.07 9.11
C LEU A 47 11.26 -4.73 9.19
N THR A 48 12.42 -4.69 9.86
CA THR A 48 13.24 -3.48 9.94
C THR A 48 13.66 -2.99 8.55
N GLU A 49 14.08 -3.90 7.68
CA GLU A 49 14.48 -3.57 6.31
C GLU A 49 13.27 -3.11 5.47
N LEU A 50 12.14 -3.82 5.54
CA LEU A 50 10.91 -3.45 4.84
C LEU A 50 10.43 -2.04 5.21
N VAL A 51 10.49 -1.70 6.50
CA VAL A 51 10.10 -0.37 7.01
C VAL A 51 11.07 0.72 6.54
N ALA A 52 12.36 0.42 6.48
CA ALA A 52 13.40 1.37 6.06
C ALA A 52 13.51 1.52 4.53
N THR A 53 12.89 0.62 3.76
CA THR A 53 13.00 0.62 2.30
C THR A 53 12.31 1.83 1.69
N VAL A 54 13.07 2.61 0.90
CA VAL A 54 12.52 3.60 -0.02
C VAL A 54 12.01 2.85 -1.25
N TRP A 55 10.69 2.81 -1.41
CA TRP A 55 10.04 2.05 -2.49
C TRP A 55 10.14 2.76 -3.83
N ASP A 56 9.93 4.08 -3.84
CA ASP A 56 10.24 5.05 -4.90
C ASP A 56 10.19 6.47 -4.32
N GLU A 57 10.58 7.45 -5.12
CA GLU A 57 10.55 8.87 -4.76
C GLU A 57 9.25 9.57 -5.19
N GLY A 58 8.28 8.83 -5.74
CA GLY A 58 7.11 9.42 -6.36
C GLY A 58 7.43 10.10 -7.69
N ASN A 59 6.60 11.06 -8.08
CA ASN A 59 6.82 11.90 -9.25
C ASN A 59 6.06 13.22 -9.10
N GLU A 60 6.04 14.04 -10.16
CA GLU A 60 5.36 15.34 -10.19
C GLU A 60 3.89 15.27 -9.69
N TYR A 61 3.20 14.15 -9.93
CA TYR A 61 1.77 14.00 -9.66
C TYR A 61 1.46 13.20 -8.40
N PHE A 62 2.39 12.35 -7.97
CA PHE A 62 2.16 11.40 -6.88
C PHE A 62 3.25 11.48 -5.82
N PRO A 63 2.87 11.40 -4.54
CA PRO A 63 3.83 11.21 -3.47
C PRO A 63 4.53 9.85 -3.59
N PRO A 64 5.66 9.64 -2.88
CA PRO A 64 6.34 8.37 -2.82
C PRO A 64 5.41 7.22 -2.44
N THR A 65 5.69 6.03 -2.98
CA THR A 65 5.01 4.80 -2.59
C THR A 65 5.25 4.51 -1.11
N SER A 66 4.17 4.21 -0.41
CA SER A 66 4.20 3.86 1.02
C SER A 66 3.85 2.39 1.26
N TRP A 67 4.54 1.78 2.23
CA TRP A 67 4.27 0.45 2.74
C TRP A 67 3.96 0.54 4.24
N GLN A 68 2.84 -0.06 4.66
CA GLN A 68 2.41 -0.02 6.05
C GLN A 68 1.88 -1.37 6.50
N VAL A 69 2.32 -1.82 7.67
CA VAL A 69 1.73 -2.96 8.36
C VAL A 69 0.47 -2.51 9.08
N SER A 70 -0.62 -3.22 8.87
CA SER A 70 -1.89 -2.96 9.54
C SER A 70 -2.16 -3.90 10.72
N ASN A 71 -1.68 -5.14 10.65
CA ASN A 71 -1.85 -6.14 11.70
C ASN A 71 -0.65 -7.08 11.80
N ILE A 72 -0.33 -7.49 13.02
CA ILE A 72 0.60 -8.59 13.31
C ILE A 72 -0.07 -9.50 14.34
N HIS A 73 -0.18 -10.78 14.02
CA HIS A 73 -0.75 -11.80 14.88
C HIS A 73 0.24 -12.96 15.06
N ALA A 74 0.57 -13.26 16.29
CA ALA A 74 1.40 -14.40 16.65
C ALA A 74 1.07 -14.87 18.07
N GLY A 75 1.32 -16.14 18.33
CA GLY A 75 1.15 -16.72 19.67
C GLY A 75 -0.26 -17.22 19.94
N THR A 76 -0.36 -17.98 21.03
CA THR A 76 -1.58 -18.63 21.51
C THR A 76 -2.19 -17.93 22.73
N GLY A 77 -1.56 -16.84 23.19
CA GLY A 77 -1.90 -16.16 24.46
C GLY A 77 -1.19 -16.77 25.69
N ALA A 78 -0.54 -17.94 25.57
CA ALA A 78 0.23 -18.53 26.65
C ALA A 78 1.63 -17.90 26.72
N SER A 79 2.05 -17.45 27.90
CA SER A 79 3.32 -16.75 28.11
C SER A 79 4.55 -17.63 27.96
N ASN A 80 4.40 -18.96 28.00
CA ASN A 80 5.48 -19.94 27.96
C ASN A 80 5.57 -20.72 26.63
N ILE A 81 4.85 -20.29 25.58
CA ILE A 81 4.85 -20.94 24.27
C ILE A 81 5.45 -20.02 23.21
N ILE A 82 6.47 -20.49 22.51
CA ILE A 82 6.97 -19.89 21.28
C ILE A 82 5.97 -20.24 20.17
N PRO A 83 5.44 -19.26 19.40
CA PRO A 83 4.47 -19.54 18.35
C PRO A 83 5.06 -20.34 17.18
N GLY A 84 4.20 -21.05 16.46
CA GLY A 84 4.58 -21.77 15.24
C GLY A 84 4.55 -20.89 13.98
N GLU A 85 3.83 -19.77 14.02
CA GLU A 85 3.71 -18.84 12.89
C GLU A 85 3.52 -17.40 13.38
N CYS A 86 3.85 -16.45 12.50
CA CYS A 86 3.56 -15.03 12.65
C CYS A 86 2.89 -14.55 11.37
N VAL A 87 1.66 -14.03 11.48
CA VAL A 87 0.86 -13.52 10.36
C VAL A 87 0.92 -12.00 10.37
N VAL A 88 1.25 -11.41 9.22
CA VAL A 88 1.41 -9.98 9.05
C VAL A 88 0.56 -9.51 7.87
N ASP A 89 -0.38 -8.61 8.14
CA ASP A 89 -1.15 -7.94 7.09
C ASP A 89 -0.55 -6.57 6.83
N PHE A 90 -0.28 -6.25 5.57
CA PHE A 90 0.28 -4.98 5.16
C PHE A 90 -0.35 -4.47 3.86
N ASN A 91 -0.16 -3.18 3.57
CA ASN A 91 -0.69 -2.55 2.37
C ASN A 91 0.32 -1.59 1.75
N PHE A 92 0.36 -1.61 0.42
CA PHE A 92 1.00 -0.59 -0.40
C PHE A 92 -0.02 0.44 -0.87
N ARG A 93 0.40 1.71 -0.84
CA ARG A 93 -0.19 2.79 -1.64
C ARG A 93 0.88 3.25 -2.61
N PHE A 94 0.73 2.90 -3.89
CA PHE A 94 1.79 3.09 -4.86
C PHE A 94 1.41 4.05 -5.99
N SER A 95 2.43 4.72 -6.51
CA SER A 95 2.33 5.70 -7.57
C SER A 95 2.53 5.06 -8.94
N THR A 96 2.42 5.86 -9.98
CA THR A 96 2.79 5.46 -11.34
C THR A 96 4.30 5.30 -11.54
N ALA A 97 5.12 5.63 -10.54
CA ALA A 97 6.57 5.39 -10.55
C ALA A 97 6.93 3.92 -10.27
N SER A 98 5.99 3.14 -9.72
CA SER A 98 6.17 1.72 -9.40
C SER A 98 5.09 0.86 -10.04
N THR A 99 5.42 -0.42 -10.28
CA THR A 99 4.43 -1.44 -10.68
C THR A 99 4.14 -2.38 -9.53
N ALA A 100 2.95 -2.98 -9.51
CA ALA A 100 2.58 -3.95 -8.49
C ALA A 100 3.56 -5.13 -8.48
N GLU A 101 3.91 -5.64 -9.65
CA GLU A 101 4.85 -6.76 -9.83
C GLU A 101 6.25 -6.42 -9.32
N GLY A 102 6.75 -5.23 -9.62
CA GLY A 102 8.05 -4.76 -9.15
C GLY A 102 8.12 -4.63 -7.63
N LEU A 103 7.04 -4.14 -7.00
CA LEU A 103 6.94 -4.06 -5.55
C LEU A 103 6.88 -5.45 -4.91
N GLN A 104 6.11 -6.39 -5.48
CA GLN A 104 6.05 -7.78 -5.03
C GLN A 104 7.43 -8.43 -5.07
N GLN A 105 8.14 -8.31 -6.20
CA GLN A 105 9.48 -8.87 -6.36
C GLN A 105 10.47 -8.34 -5.32
N ARG A 106 10.42 -7.04 -5.00
CA ARG A 106 11.28 -6.44 -3.98
C ARG A 106 10.96 -6.95 -2.58
N VAL A 107 9.69 -7.13 -2.24
CA VAL A 107 9.30 -7.75 -0.96
C VAL A 107 9.82 -9.18 -0.87
N HIS A 108 9.60 -10.00 -1.90
CA HIS A 108 10.11 -11.37 -1.93
C HIS A 108 11.64 -11.41 -1.79
N ALA A 109 12.36 -10.54 -2.52
CA ALA A 109 13.81 -10.48 -2.43
C ALA A 109 14.31 -10.19 -1.00
N ILE A 110 13.67 -9.26 -0.28
CA ILE A 110 14.01 -8.96 1.11
C ILE A 110 13.73 -10.19 2.01
N LEU A 111 12.54 -10.80 1.90
CA LEU A 111 12.20 -11.97 2.71
C LEU A 111 13.14 -13.15 2.45
N ASP A 112 13.49 -13.41 1.20
CA ASP A 112 14.41 -14.47 0.77
C ASP A 112 15.83 -14.20 1.26
N GLN A 113 16.31 -12.96 1.21
CA GLN A 113 17.62 -12.54 1.73
C GLN A 113 17.76 -12.84 3.23
N HIS A 114 16.67 -12.71 3.99
CA HIS A 114 16.65 -13.07 5.42
C HIS A 114 16.41 -14.56 5.66
N GLY A 115 16.32 -15.39 4.62
CA GLY A 115 16.19 -16.84 4.71
C GLY A 115 14.90 -17.30 5.38
N LEU A 116 13.82 -16.55 5.25
CA LEU A 116 12.54 -16.86 5.85
C LEU A 116 11.84 -18.02 5.11
N ASP A 117 11.24 -18.92 5.88
CA ASP A 117 10.21 -19.84 5.35
C ASP A 117 8.86 -19.15 5.50
N TYR A 118 8.20 -18.85 4.40
CA TYR A 118 6.98 -18.05 4.43
C TYR A 118 5.99 -18.43 3.32
N ALA A 119 4.75 -18.02 3.51
CA ALA A 119 3.73 -17.94 2.47
C ALA A 119 3.26 -16.48 2.36
N LEU A 120 3.08 -15.97 1.16
CA LEU A 120 2.65 -14.59 0.94
C LEU A 120 1.54 -14.57 -0.13
N ASN A 121 0.36 -14.09 0.28
CA ASN A 121 -0.79 -13.93 -0.58
C ASN A 121 -0.99 -12.44 -0.89
N TRP A 122 -1.19 -12.12 -2.16
CA TRP A 122 -1.37 -10.78 -2.65
C TRP A 122 -2.80 -10.52 -3.12
N VAL A 123 -3.28 -9.31 -2.86
CA VAL A 123 -4.55 -8.80 -3.39
C VAL A 123 -4.30 -7.41 -3.97
N ILE A 124 -4.40 -7.28 -5.29
CA ILE A 124 -4.33 -5.99 -5.97
C ILE A 124 -5.72 -5.37 -5.92
N GLY A 125 -5.88 -4.30 -5.14
CA GLY A 125 -7.14 -3.58 -5.01
C GLY A 125 -7.39 -2.59 -6.15
N GLY A 126 -6.33 -2.17 -6.83
CA GLY A 126 -6.39 -1.29 -8.00
C GLY A 126 -5.03 -0.75 -8.42
N HIS A 127 -4.88 -0.49 -9.70
CA HIS A 127 -3.71 0.18 -10.27
C HIS A 127 -3.83 1.70 -10.13
N PRO A 128 -2.71 2.43 -10.08
CA PRO A 128 -2.76 3.88 -10.13
C PRO A 128 -3.27 4.35 -11.49
N PHE A 129 -3.98 5.47 -11.51
CA PHE A 129 -4.35 6.14 -12.74
C PHE A 129 -4.13 7.65 -12.61
N LEU A 130 -3.92 8.31 -13.73
CA LEU A 130 -3.77 9.76 -13.83
C LEU A 130 -4.47 10.25 -15.09
N THR A 131 -5.33 11.23 -14.93
CA THR A 131 -5.87 12.04 -16.03
C THR A 131 -5.03 13.29 -16.18
N PRO A 132 -4.34 13.49 -17.29
CA PRO A 132 -3.62 14.74 -17.54
C PRO A 132 -4.57 15.95 -17.51
N ALA A 133 -4.01 17.13 -17.22
CA ALA A 133 -4.77 18.36 -17.38
C ALA A 133 -5.27 18.50 -18.84
N GLY A 134 -6.55 18.81 -19.03
CA GLY A 134 -7.17 18.86 -20.34
C GLY A 134 -8.55 19.52 -20.32
N GLU A 135 -9.35 19.28 -21.34
CA GLU A 135 -10.66 19.94 -21.51
C GLU A 135 -11.58 19.74 -20.31
N LEU A 136 -11.68 18.50 -19.79
CA LEU A 136 -12.54 18.19 -18.65
C LEU A 136 -12.09 18.94 -17.39
N SER A 137 -10.80 18.92 -17.07
CA SER A 137 -10.28 19.62 -15.88
C SER A 137 -10.46 21.13 -15.99
N HIS A 138 -10.26 21.71 -17.17
CA HIS A 138 -10.50 23.12 -17.41
C HIS A 138 -11.97 23.50 -17.26
N ALA A 139 -12.88 22.72 -17.86
CA ALA A 139 -14.33 22.95 -17.78
C ALA A 139 -14.83 22.91 -16.32
N ILE A 140 -14.39 21.90 -15.55
CA ILE A 140 -14.75 21.77 -14.13
C ILE A 140 -14.17 22.94 -13.33
N SER A 141 -12.90 23.32 -13.55
CA SER A 141 -12.26 24.43 -12.86
C SER A 141 -12.99 25.75 -13.10
N GLN A 142 -13.39 26.02 -14.35
CA GLN A 142 -14.18 27.21 -14.70
C GLN A 142 -15.56 27.20 -14.03
N ALA A 143 -16.25 26.05 -14.01
CA ALA A 143 -17.55 25.92 -13.37
C ALA A 143 -17.45 26.15 -11.85
N VAL A 144 -16.45 25.56 -11.19
CA VAL A 144 -16.19 25.76 -9.75
C VAL A 144 -15.90 27.23 -9.47
N GLN A 145 -15.03 27.86 -10.26
CA GLN A 145 -14.67 29.25 -10.07
C GLN A 145 -15.87 30.18 -10.25
N SER A 146 -16.73 29.91 -11.24
CA SER A 146 -17.91 30.74 -11.48
C SER A 146 -18.95 30.68 -10.36
N VAL A 147 -19.05 29.54 -9.66
CA VAL A 147 -20.04 29.32 -8.58
C VAL A 147 -19.49 29.68 -7.21
N SER A 148 -18.25 29.28 -6.92
CA SER A 148 -17.65 29.41 -5.58
C SER A 148 -16.63 30.54 -5.43
N GLY A 149 -16.17 31.11 -6.56
CA GLY A 149 -15.06 32.09 -6.57
C GLY A 149 -13.68 31.47 -6.32
N LYS A 150 -13.58 30.14 -6.18
CA LYS A 150 -12.34 29.41 -5.92
C LYS A 150 -11.84 28.72 -7.16
N THR A 151 -10.52 28.66 -7.34
CA THR A 151 -9.88 27.84 -8.36
C THR A 151 -9.43 26.53 -7.71
N PRO A 152 -10.03 25.37 -8.08
CA PRO A 152 -9.67 24.10 -7.46
C PRO A 152 -8.30 23.62 -7.97
N GLU A 153 -7.53 23.00 -7.06
CA GLU A 153 -6.25 22.38 -7.39
C GLU A 153 -6.44 20.93 -7.89
N LEU A 154 -5.62 20.53 -8.87
CA LEU A 154 -5.52 19.13 -9.26
C LEU A 154 -4.77 18.35 -8.20
N SER A 155 -5.30 17.20 -7.81
CA SER A 155 -4.75 16.40 -6.72
C SER A 155 -4.91 14.90 -6.97
N THR A 156 -3.91 14.13 -6.54
CA THR A 156 -3.93 12.66 -6.57
C THR A 156 -4.00 12.05 -5.16
N THR A 157 -4.21 12.89 -4.14
CA THR A 157 -4.29 12.45 -2.75
C THR A 157 -5.59 11.73 -2.42
N GLY A 158 -5.65 11.06 -1.27
CA GLY A 158 -6.81 10.33 -0.81
C GLY A 158 -6.75 8.84 -1.04
N GLY A 159 -7.85 8.17 -0.77
CA GLY A 159 -8.03 6.72 -0.96
C GLY A 159 -8.24 6.35 -2.41
N THR A 160 -8.40 5.05 -2.66
CA THR A 160 -8.83 4.59 -3.99
C THR A 160 -10.34 4.83 -4.18
N SER A 161 -10.77 4.88 -5.43
CA SER A 161 -12.15 5.19 -5.81
C SER A 161 -12.57 4.36 -7.03
N ASP A 162 -13.84 4.45 -7.40
CA ASP A 162 -14.38 3.80 -8.59
C ASP A 162 -13.87 4.41 -9.90
N GLY A 163 -13.29 5.61 -9.84
CA GLY A 163 -12.61 6.23 -10.98
C GLY A 163 -11.56 5.34 -11.63
N ARG A 164 -10.93 4.43 -10.86
CA ARG A 164 -9.98 3.42 -11.38
C ARG A 164 -10.57 2.50 -12.45
N PHE A 165 -11.85 2.18 -12.33
CA PHE A 165 -12.55 1.35 -13.33
C PHE A 165 -12.94 2.17 -14.54
N ILE A 166 -13.41 3.39 -14.32
CA ILE A 166 -13.81 4.31 -15.40
C ILE A 166 -12.58 4.71 -16.23
N ALA A 167 -11.42 4.90 -15.60
CA ALA A 167 -10.17 5.24 -16.30
C ALA A 167 -9.68 4.17 -17.27
N THR A 168 -10.19 2.94 -17.20
CA THR A 168 -9.89 1.90 -18.20
C THR A 168 -10.63 2.07 -19.52
N ILE A 169 -11.73 2.83 -19.53
CA ILE A 169 -12.62 3.00 -20.68
C ILE A 169 -12.79 4.47 -21.08
N CYS A 170 -12.45 5.40 -20.21
CA CYS A 170 -12.54 6.83 -20.45
C CYS A 170 -11.15 7.47 -20.33
N PRO A 171 -10.72 8.30 -21.31
CA PRO A 171 -9.41 8.94 -21.28
C PRO A 171 -9.31 10.08 -20.27
N GLN A 172 -10.43 10.62 -19.80
CA GLN A 172 -10.46 11.66 -18.80
C GLN A 172 -11.44 11.30 -17.67
N VAL A 173 -10.92 11.22 -16.46
CA VAL A 173 -11.69 10.95 -15.24
C VAL A 173 -11.28 11.96 -14.20
N ILE A 174 -12.23 12.72 -13.71
CA ILE A 174 -12.07 13.69 -12.61
C ILE A 174 -13.10 13.34 -11.55
N GLU A 175 -12.65 13.33 -10.31
CA GLU A 175 -13.51 13.16 -9.14
C GLU A 175 -13.58 14.47 -8.36
N PHE A 176 -14.75 14.75 -7.83
CA PHE A 176 -15.07 16.03 -7.25
C PHE A 176 -15.89 15.88 -5.96
#